data_48ab203652dc37257f47c0e57efc5e10
#
_entry.id   48ab203652dc37257f47c0e57efc5e10
#
_cell.length_a   1.000
_cell.length_b   1.000
_cell.length_c   1.000
_cell.angle_alpha   90.00
_cell.angle_beta   90.00
_cell.angle_gamma   90.00
#
_symmetry.space_group_name_H-M   'P 1'
#
loop_
_entity.id
_entity.type
_entity.pdbx_description
1 polymer ?
#
loop_
_entity_poly.entity_id
_entity_poly.type
_entity_poly.pdbx_seq_one_letter_code
_entity_poly.pdbx_strand_id
1 'polypeptide(L)'
;SYTLISNALARDLAIDVGVNPKTLPFQTANGLIQAPVTSLESIAVGGMEIRNLPAAVHDAVPDPEVAGLLGLNFLSNFRMDIDTQKGVLHLEKK
;
A
#
# COMPACT_ATOMS: atom_id res chain seq x y z
N SER A 1 -5.85 2.34 7.92
CA SER A 1 -4.53 1.75 7.63
C SER A 1 -4.05 2.18 6.27
N TYR A 2 -2.77 2.46 6.16
CA TYR A 2 -2.16 2.92 4.91
C TYR A 2 -1.75 1.74 4.06
N THR A 3 -1.74 1.96 2.73
CA THR A 3 -1.05 1.10 1.79
C THR A 3 0.44 1.21 2.06
N LEU A 4 1.15 0.09 1.96
CA LEU A 4 2.59 0.00 2.21
C LEU A 4 3.28 -0.50 0.96
N ILE A 5 4.37 0.16 0.55
CA ILE A 5 5.21 -0.33 -0.54
C ILE A 5 6.64 -0.53 -0.03
N SER A 6 7.34 -1.49 -0.63
CA SER A 6 8.73 -1.77 -0.28
C SER A 6 9.65 -0.67 -0.78
N ASN A 7 10.85 -0.58 -0.18
CA ASN A 7 11.88 0.33 -0.67
C ASN A 7 12.29 0.01 -2.11
N ALA A 8 12.35 -1.28 -2.44
CA ALA A 8 12.69 -1.71 -3.80
C ALA A 8 11.66 -1.24 -4.82
N LEU A 9 10.37 -1.39 -4.52
CA LEU A 9 9.31 -0.93 -5.41
C LEU A 9 9.33 0.60 -5.55
N ALA A 10 9.55 1.31 -4.45
CA ALA A 10 9.64 2.77 -4.49
C ALA A 10 10.77 3.23 -5.41
N ARG A 11 11.93 2.56 -5.36
CA ARG A 11 13.05 2.86 -6.27
C ARG A 11 12.69 2.57 -7.72
N ASP A 12 12.04 1.44 -7.98
CA ASP A 12 11.65 1.05 -9.35
C ASP A 12 10.66 2.05 -9.95
N LEU A 13 9.80 2.64 -9.11
CA LEU A 13 8.83 3.63 -9.53
C LEU A 13 9.38 5.06 -9.52
N ALA A 14 10.65 5.24 -9.17
CA ALA A 14 11.30 6.54 -9.04
C ALA A 14 10.58 7.46 -8.04
N ILE A 15 10.05 6.88 -6.97
CA ILE A 15 9.42 7.62 -5.89
C ILE A 15 10.50 8.10 -4.93
N ASP A 16 10.63 9.43 -4.79
CA ASP A 16 11.60 10.08 -3.90
C ASP A 16 10.83 10.68 -2.72
N VAL A 17 11.14 10.21 -1.52
CA VAL A 17 10.52 10.74 -0.30
C VAL A 17 11.23 11.99 0.23
N GLY A 18 12.34 12.39 -0.39
CA GLY A 18 13.09 13.58 -0.03
C GLY A 18 14.13 13.35 1.07
N VAL A 19 14.88 14.40 1.39
CA VAL A 19 15.95 14.37 2.39
C VAL A 19 15.38 14.34 3.81
N ASN A 20 14.29 15.07 4.03
CA ASN A 20 13.58 15.12 5.32
C ASN A 20 12.14 14.69 5.09
N PRO A 21 11.89 13.38 4.89
CA PRO A 21 10.55 12.92 4.58
C PRO A 21 9.63 13.07 5.79
N LYS A 22 8.36 13.33 5.50
CA LYS A 22 7.33 13.23 6.52
C LYS A 22 7.20 11.76 6.90
N THR A 23 7.26 11.47 8.20
CA THR A 23 7.10 10.11 8.71
C THR A 23 5.90 10.02 9.61
N LEU A 24 5.32 8.83 9.70
CA LEU A 24 4.26 8.50 10.63
C LEU A 24 4.62 7.23 11.38
N PRO A 25 4.13 7.07 12.62
CA PRO A 25 4.34 5.84 13.37
C PRO A 25 3.42 4.73 12.88
N PHE A 26 3.95 3.53 12.75
CA PHE A 26 3.19 2.33 12.38
C PHE A 26 3.50 1.21 13.34
N GLN A 27 2.47 0.49 13.78
CA GLN A 27 2.65 -0.72 14.58
C GLN A 27 2.87 -1.90 13.64
N THR A 28 3.99 -2.59 13.85
CA THR A 28 4.30 -3.81 13.09
C THR A 28 4.45 -4.98 14.06
N ALA A 29 4.61 -6.18 13.50
CA ALA A 29 4.87 -7.39 14.30
C ALA A 29 6.16 -7.25 15.12
N ASN A 30 7.11 -6.45 14.66
CA ASN A 30 8.40 -6.24 15.33
C ASN A 30 8.43 -4.96 16.16
N GLY A 31 7.27 -4.35 16.41
CA GLY A 31 7.15 -3.16 17.24
C GLY A 31 6.76 -1.92 16.44
N LEU A 32 6.88 -0.77 17.10
CA LEU A 32 6.54 0.52 16.52
C LEU A 32 7.69 1.02 15.65
N ILE A 33 7.37 1.43 14.43
CA ILE A 33 8.34 1.99 13.49
C ILE A 33 7.89 3.38 13.05
N GLN A 34 8.85 4.18 12.58
CA GLN A 34 8.59 5.43 11.86
C GLN A 34 8.89 5.18 10.39
N ALA A 35 7.91 5.42 9.52
CA ALA A 35 8.08 5.18 8.10
C ALA A 35 7.75 6.44 7.29
N PRO A 36 8.53 6.73 6.23
CA PRO A 36 8.21 7.83 5.32
C PRO A 36 6.85 7.59 4.64
N VAL A 37 6.12 8.68 4.43
CA VAL A 37 4.83 8.66 3.76
C VAL A 37 4.92 9.48 2.49
N THR A 38 4.40 8.94 1.41
CA THR A 38 4.32 9.61 0.12
C THR A 38 2.90 9.50 -0.42
N SER A 39 2.62 10.21 -1.49
CA SER A 39 1.35 10.08 -2.20
C SER A 39 1.61 9.36 -3.51
N LEU A 40 0.97 8.21 -3.72
CA LEU A 40 1.01 7.52 -4.99
C LEU A 40 0.13 8.26 -5.98
N GLU A 41 0.65 8.51 -7.19
CA GLU A 41 -0.12 9.17 -8.24
C GLU A 41 -1.38 8.39 -8.57
N SER A 42 -1.25 7.07 -8.69
CA SER A 42 -2.39 6.18 -8.87
C SER A 42 -2.01 4.77 -8.47
N ILE A 43 -3.04 4.01 -8.10
CA ILE A 43 -2.91 2.57 -7.88
C ILE A 43 -4.16 1.90 -8.44
N ALA A 44 -3.97 0.82 -9.17
CA ALA A 44 -5.06 0.11 -9.81
C ALA A 44 -5.00 -1.38 -9.49
N VAL A 45 -6.16 -1.95 -9.20
CA VAL A 45 -6.32 -3.39 -8.96
C VAL A 45 -7.57 -3.84 -9.70
N GLY A 46 -7.40 -4.79 -10.65
CA GLY A 46 -8.53 -5.32 -11.39
C GLY A 46 -9.33 -4.27 -12.15
N GLY A 47 -8.68 -3.22 -12.66
CA GLY A 47 -9.36 -2.14 -13.35
C GLY A 47 -9.93 -1.05 -12.46
N MET A 48 -9.88 -1.22 -11.15
CA MET A 48 -10.30 -0.20 -10.18
C MET A 48 -9.10 0.67 -9.82
N GLU A 49 -9.20 1.98 -10.05
CA GLU A 49 -8.10 2.92 -9.84
C GLU A 49 -8.46 3.97 -8.80
N ILE A 50 -7.52 4.23 -7.90
CA ILE A 50 -7.60 5.34 -6.96
C ILE A 50 -6.37 6.23 -7.19
N ARG A 51 -6.57 7.54 -7.26
CA ARG A 51 -5.52 8.52 -7.46
C ARG A 51 -5.15 9.21 -6.16
N ASN A 52 -3.90 9.67 -6.09
CA ASN A 52 -3.39 10.45 -4.94
C ASN A 52 -3.56 9.69 -3.62
N LEU A 53 -3.17 8.42 -3.63
CA LEU A 53 -3.31 7.56 -2.46
C LEU A 53 -2.09 7.68 -1.55
N PRO A 54 -2.26 8.03 -0.27
CA PRO A 54 -1.14 8.00 0.67
C PRO A 54 -0.61 6.59 0.88
N ALA A 55 0.70 6.45 0.89
CA ALA A 55 1.36 5.18 1.12
C ALA A 55 2.61 5.36 1.97
N ALA A 56 2.90 4.37 2.80
CA ALA A 56 4.14 4.31 3.56
C ALA A 56 5.18 3.51 2.77
N VAL A 57 6.44 3.89 2.92
CA VAL A 57 7.56 3.19 2.29
C VAL A 57 8.37 2.50 3.37
N HIS A 58 8.32 1.17 3.41
CA HIS A 58 9.05 0.40 4.43
C HIS A 58 9.06 -1.08 4.05
N ASP A 59 10.15 -1.76 4.41
CA ASP A 59 10.29 -3.21 4.19
C ASP A 59 9.73 -3.99 5.38
N ALA A 60 8.44 -3.82 5.66
CA ALA A 60 7.79 -4.48 6.79
C ALA A 60 7.47 -5.95 6.53
N VAL A 61 7.44 -6.37 5.27
CA VAL A 61 7.18 -7.74 4.87
C VAL A 61 8.50 -8.40 4.50
N PRO A 62 8.92 -9.48 5.18
CA PRO A 62 10.23 -10.09 4.93
C PRO A 62 10.34 -10.90 3.64
N ASP A 63 9.24 -11.09 2.91
CA ASP A 63 9.23 -11.86 1.67
C ASP A 63 9.60 -10.95 0.49
N PRO A 64 10.71 -11.25 -0.23
CA PRO A 64 11.12 -10.41 -1.36
C PRO A 64 10.16 -10.45 -2.56
N GLU A 65 9.27 -11.42 -2.62
CA GLU A 65 8.24 -11.49 -3.66
C GLU A 65 7.05 -10.58 -3.38
N VAL A 66 6.93 -10.07 -2.15
CA VAL A 66 5.84 -9.17 -1.78
C VAL A 66 6.34 -7.74 -1.86
N ALA A 67 5.83 -7.00 -2.84
CA ALA A 67 6.22 -5.61 -3.07
C ALA A 67 5.49 -4.62 -2.16
N GLY A 68 4.42 -5.04 -1.50
CA GLY A 68 3.68 -4.16 -0.60
C GLY A 68 2.42 -4.81 -0.07
N LEU A 69 1.70 -4.02 0.71
CA LEU A 69 0.41 -4.42 1.30
C LEU A 69 -0.63 -3.37 0.95
N LEU A 70 -1.74 -3.83 0.40
CA LEU A 70 -2.83 -2.94 0.03
C LEU A 70 -3.65 -2.59 1.27
N GLY A 71 -3.69 -1.32 1.61
CA GLY A 71 -4.32 -0.85 2.84
C GLY A 71 -5.80 -0.58 2.70
N LEU A 72 -6.45 -0.37 3.83
CA LEU A 72 -7.87 0.00 3.86
C LEU A 72 -8.12 1.37 3.25
N ASN A 73 -7.11 2.25 3.19
CA ASN A 73 -7.26 3.53 2.52
C ASN A 73 -7.56 3.37 1.03
N PHE A 74 -7.16 2.25 0.43
CA PHE A 74 -7.58 1.87 -0.92
C PHE A 74 -8.88 1.08 -0.87
N LEU A 75 -8.90 0.00 -0.10
CA LEU A 75 -10.00 -0.98 -0.10
C LEU A 75 -11.32 -0.41 0.40
N SER A 76 -11.28 0.59 1.30
CA SER A 76 -12.50 1.20 1.83
C SER A 76 -13.32 1.98 0.79
N ASN A 77 -12.72 2.26 -0.37
CA ASN A 77 -13.45 2.90 -1.47
C ASN A 77 -14.37 1.93 -2.23
N PHE A 78 -14.31 0.65 -1.89
CA PHE A 78 -15.00 -0.39 -2.65
C PHE A 78 -15.80 -1.29 -1.74
N ARG A 79 -16.86 -1.88 -2.30
CA ARG A 79 -17.48 -3.05 -1.70
C ARG A 79 -16.63 -4.26 -2.11
N MET A 80 -16.24 -5.07 -1.14
CA MET A 80 -15.46 -6.27 -1.40
C MET A 80 -16.32 -7.50 -1.25
N ASP A 81 -16.14 -8.44 -2.17
CA ASP A 81 -16.74 -9.77 -2.09
C ASP A 81 -15.64 -10.79 -2.40
N ILE A 82 -15.37 -11.65 -1.44
CA ILE A 82 -14.30 -12.64 -1.55
C ILE A 82 -14.92 -14.01 -1.80
N ASP A 83 -14.63 -14.58 -2.98
CA ASP A 83 -15.01 -15.95 -3.31
C ASP A 83 -13.81 -16.86 -3.06
N THR A 84 -13.81 -17.51 -1.89
CA THR A 84 -12.69 -18.35 -1.48
C THR A 84 -12.60 -19.65 -2.26
N GLN A 85 -13.70 -20.11 -2.84
CA GLN A 85 -13.69 -21.32 -3.65
C GLN A 85 -13.02 -21.10 -4.99
N LYS A 86 -13.25 -19.94 -5.60
CA LYS A 86 -12.67 -19.58 -6.90
C LYS A 86 -11.36 -18.81 -6.76
N GLY A 87 -11.01 -18.37 -5.54
CA GLY A 87 -9.85 -17.54 -5.33
C GLY A 87 -9.99 -16.16 -5.98
N VAL A 88 -11.19 -15.60 -5.99
CA VAL A 88 -11.50 -14.34 -6.67
C VAL A 88 -11.91 -13.29 -5.66
N LEU A 89 -11.36 -12.08 -5.83
CA LEU A 89 -11.78 -10.89 -5.11
C LEU A 89 -12.55 -9.99 -6.06
N HIS A 90 -13.80 -9.72 -5.75
CA HIS A 90 -14.62 -8.76 -6.49
C HIS A 90 -14.59 -7.41 -5.80
N LEU A 91 -14.29 -6.36 -6.57
CA LEU A 91 -14.31 -4.98 -6.10
C LEU A 91 -15.38 -4.22 -6.89
N GLU A 92 -16.22 -3.50 -6.18
CA GLU A 92 -17.29 -2.71 -6.76
C GLU A 92 -17.26 -1.33 -6.13
N LYS A 93 -17.33 -0.27 -6.92
CA LYS A 93 -17.37 1.09 -6.40
C LYS A 93 -18.57 1.30 -5.49
N LYS A 94 -18.32 1.93 -4.37
CA LYS A 94 -19.40 2.35 -3.48
C LYS A 94 -20.21 3.51 -4.08
#